data_14be07b2e76017377f26fd1acd6350ce
#
_entry.id   14be07b2e76017377f26fd1acd6350ce
#
_cell.length_a   1.000
_cell.length_b   1.000
_cell.length_c   1.000
_cell.angle_alpha   90.00
_cell.angle_beta   90.00
_cell.angle_gamma   90.00
#
_symmetry.space_group_name_H-M   'P 1'
#
loop_
_entity.id
_entity.type
_entity.pdbx_description
1 polymer ?
#
loop_
_entity_poly.entity_id
_entity_poly.type
_entity_poly.pdbx_seq_one_letter_code
_entity_poly.pdbx_strand_id
1 'polypeptide(L)'
;VAALRGASAERGTGLVTVPTPALDGDRFRRATRECLLAVAAAKAAIADAGLPETALAGARTGMLYVSATGYAAANRAFLEDEASTTLHFPYTSPSAVPGEVTIELGVRGPYVNLMGGAPASFQALWWAARWLTEGRADRVLLLAVEAFHEVRDLFGRARRLYAGPLVEGAACLLLEAGETGALRWGSALAGPSGADRAVTGVLGRVLEDARPGFVWSVTTGAGREGAEASLLAGRGAPAGAPRVGEALAMGPLLALACAHDGEAPAPWLMTATWRSEYAALLWSH
;
A
#
# COMPACT_ATOMS: atom_id res chain seq x y z
N VAL A 1 2.25 -7.96 9.99
CA VAL A 1 3.65 -7.95 10.52
C VAL A 1 4.45 -9.16 10.05
N ALA A 2 3.80 -10.23 9.59
CA ALA A 2 4.51 -11.40 9.05
C ALA A 2 5.43 -11.07 7.84
N ALA A 3 5.11 -10.04 7.07
CA ALA A 3 5.89 -9.63 5.89
C ALA A 3 7.29 -9.06 6.22
N LEU A 4 7.53 -8.57 7.43
CA LEU A 4 8.84 -8.05 7.86
C LEU A 4 9.71 -9.09 8.57
N ARG A 5 9.20 -10.28 8.85
CA ARG A 5 10.01 -11.36 9.42
C ARG A 5 10.99 -11.86 8.37
N GLY A 6 12.28 -11.62 8.59
CA GLY A 6 13.35 -11.94 7.66
C GLY A 6 13.81 -10.77 6.79
N ALA A 7 13.26 -9.57 6.96
CA ALA A 7 13.78 -8.38 6.30
C ALA A 7 15.23 -8.12 6.72
N SER A 8 16.09 -7.86 5.74
CA SER A 8 17.48 -7.49 5.96
C SER A 8 17.76 -6.11 5.37
N ALA A 9 18.45 -5.26 6.13
CA ALA A 9 18.94 -3.99 5.62
C ALA A 9 20.31 -4.22 4.97
N GLU A 10 20.41 -3.97 3.68
CA GLU A 10 21.69 -3.92 3.00
C GLU A 10 22.46 -2.69 3.46
N ARG A 11 23.58 -2.90 4.19
CA ARG A 11 24.39 -1.78 4.68
C ARG A 11 24.89 -0.92 3.51
N GLY A 12 24.61 0.37 3.56
CA GLY A 12 25.07 1.36 2.59
C GLY A 12 24.17 1.57 1.37
N THR A 13 23.21 0.70 1.06
CA THR A 13 22.32 0.86 -0.09
C THR A 13 21.07 1.70 0.23
N GLY A 14 20.69 1.79 1.49
CA GLY A 14 19.43 2.39 1.92
C GLY A 14 18.20 1.63 1.41
N LEU A 15 18.35 0.32 1.20
CA LEU A 15 17.28 -0.59 0.81
C LEU A 15 17.11 -1.66 1.88
N VAL A 16 15.89 -1.88 2.30
CA VAL A 16 15.46 -3.01 3.13
C VAL A 16 14.78 -4.01 2.22
N THR A 17 15.36 -5.18 2.08
CA THR A 17 14.87 -6.25 1.21
C THR A 17 14.20 -7.36 2.01
N VAL A 18 13.30 -8.09 1.35
CA VAL A 18 12.69 -9.30 1.88
C VAL A 18 13.08 -10.50 1.02
N PRO A 19 13.23 -11.70 1.60
CA PRO A 19 13.47 -12.90 0.82
C PRO A 19 12.36 -13.15 -0.20
N THR A 20 12.71 -13.72 -1.35
CA THR A 20 11.71 -14.20 -2.30
C THR A 20 11.00 -15.40 -1.70
N PRO A 21 9.67 -15.39 -1.58
CA PRO A 21 8.93 -16.52 -1.06
C PRO A 21 9.06 -17.74 -1.97
N ALA A 22 9.21 -18.91 -1.37
CA ALA A 22 9.08 -20.19 -2.07
C ALA A 22 7.59 -20.58 -2.05
N LEU A 23 6.99 -20.71 -3.23
CA LEU A 23 5.62 -21.18 -3.39
C LEU A 23 5.63 -22.51 -4.16
N ASP A 24 4.83 -23.47 -3.67
CA ASP A 24 4.71 -24.76 -4.32
C ASP A 24 3.83 -24.67 -5.57
N GLY A 25 4.22 -25.41 -6.59
CA GLY A 25 3.46 -25.54 -7.84
C GLY A 25 4.20 -25.06 -9.07
N ASP A 26 4.05 -25.81 -10.16
CA ASP A 26 4.74 -25.56 -11.44
C ASP A 26 4.39 -24.20 -12.06
N ARG A 27 3.21 -23.66 -11.76
CA ARG A 27 2.76 -22.36 -12.25
C ARG A 27 3.64 -21.21 -11.76
N PHE A 28 4.24 -21.33 -10.56
CA PHE A 28 5.09 -20.28 -9.99
C PHE A 28 6.54 -20.30 -10.49
N ARG A 29 6.93 -21.31 -11.26
CA ARG A 29 8.31 -21.43 -11.79
C ARG A 29 8.73 -20.25 -12.67
N ARG A 30 7.77 -19.54 -13.26
CA ARG A 30 8.00 -18.38 -14.14
C ARG A 30 7.46 -17.07 -13.58
N ALA A 31 6.81 -17.14 -12.41
CA ALA A 31 6.27 -15.95 -11.75
C ALA A 31 7.41 -15.01 -11.35
N THR A 32 7.18 -13.71 -11.54
CA THR A 32 8.15 -12.71 -11.08
C THR A 32 8.17 -12.65 -9.55
N ARG A 33 9.23 -12.06 -9.00
CA ARG A 33 9.36 -11.91 -7.56
C ARG A 33 8.18 -11.14 -6.96
N GLU A 34 7.69 -10.10 -7.64
CA GLU A 34 6.49 -9.35 -7.23
C GLU A 34 5.24 -10.23 -7.13
N CYS A 35 5.07 -11.15 -8.09
CA CYS A 35 3.95 -12.10 -8.06
C CYS A 35 4.04 -13.04 -6.85
N LEU A 36 5.24 -13.55 -6.56
CA LEU A 36 5.47 -14.44 -5.41
C LEU A 36 5.22 -13.73 -4.09
N LEU A 37 5.71 -12.48 -3.95
CA LEU A 37 5.44 -11.64 -2.78
C LEU A 37 3.94 -11.37 -2.60
N ALA A 38 3.25 -11.08 -3.70
CA ALA A 38 1.81 -10.82 -3.72
C ALA A 38 0.99 -12.01 -3.21
N VAL A 39 1.24 -13.19 -3.77
CA VAL A 39 0.54 -14.42 -3.39
C VAL A 39 0.83 -14.79 -1.93
N ALA A 40 2.10 -14.69 -1.51
CA ALA A 40 2.48 -14.96 -0.12
C ALA A 40 1.78 -14.02 0.87
N ALA A 41 1.71 -12.72 0.56
CA ALA A 41 1.04 -11.75 1.41
C ALA A 41 -0.47 -11.98 1.47
N ALA A 42 -1.10 -12.34 0.35
CA ALA A 42 -2.53 -12.66 0.32
C ALA A 42 -2.84 -13.91 1.15
N LYS A 43 -2.06 -14.99 1.00
CA LYS A 43 -2.20 -16.21 1.82
C LYS A 43 -1.97 -15.92 3.30
N ALA A 44 -1.01 -15.08 3.65
CA ALA A 44 -0.78 -14.68 5.03
C ALA A 44 -1.97 -13.91 5.63
N ALA A 45 -2.59 -13.00 4.87
CA ALA A 45 -3.77 -12.27 5.33
C ALA A 45 -4.99 -13.19 5.53
N ILE A 46 -5.16 -14.20 4.69
CA ILE A 46 -6.24 -15.20 4.83
C ILE A 46 -6.01 -16.06 6.07
N ALA A 47 -4.77 -16.52 6.27
CA ALA A 47 -4.41 -17.31 7.45
C ALA A 47 -4.57 -16.51 8.76
N ASP A 48 -4.21 -15.23 8.76
CA ASP A 48 -4.40 -14.31 9.87
C ASP A 48 -5.89 -14.14 10.22
N ALA A 49 -6.75 -14.09 9.20
CA ALA A 49 -8.21 -14.04 9.38
C ALA A 49 -8.82 -15.39 9.82
N GLY A 50 -8.04 -16.45 9.94
CA GLY A 50 -8.54 -17.79 10.29
C GLY A 50 -9.43 -18.44 9.22
N LEU A 51 -9.34 -17.99 7.97
CA LEU A 51 -10.18 -18.47 6.88
C LEU A 51 -9.44 -19.52 6.02
N PRO A 52 -10.16 -20.48 5.43
CA PRO A 52 -9.60 -21.34 4.39
C PRO A 52 -9.41 -20.53 3.10
N GLU A 53 -8.37 -20.84 2.32
CA GLU A 53 -8.10 -20.14 1.04
C GLU A 53 -9.30 -20.16 0.08
N THR A 54 -10.11 -21.22 0.13
CA THR A 54 -11.32 -21.37 -0.69
C THR A 54 -12.44 -20.38 -0.34
N ALA A 55 -12.38 -19.73 0.83
CA ALA A 55 -13.40 -18.76 1.27
C ALA A 55 -13.43 -17.49 0.41
N LEU A 56 -12.39 -17.24 -0.36
CA LEU A 56 -12.28 -16.07 -1.23
C LEU A 56 -12.69 -16.34 -2.68
N ALA A 57 -12.92 -17.60 -3.04
CA ALA A 57 -13.28 -17.94 -4.40
C ALA A 57 -14.66 -17.39 -4.79
N GLY A 58 -14.77 -16.89 -6.03
CA GLY A 58 -16.04 -16.45 -6.60
C GLY A 58 -16.18 -14.94 -6.77
N ALA A 59 -17.38 -14.52 -7.16
CA ALA A 59 -17.68 -13.17 -7.61
C ALA A 59 -17.91 -12.16 -6.44
N ARG A 60 -17.99 -12.65 -5.20
CA ARG A 60 -18.28 -11.82 -4.03
C ARG A 60 -17.02 -11.33 -3.30
N THR A 61 -15.84 -11.73 -3.77
CA THR A 61 -14.55 -11.20 -3.28
C THR A 61 -13.96 -10.23 -4.29
N GLY A 62 -13.77 -8.99 -3.89
CA GLY A 62 -13.11 -7.96 -4.69
C GLY A 62 -11.59 -7.97 -4.50
N MET A 63 -10.86 -7.40 -5.48
CA MET A 63 -9.41 -7.26 -5.45
C MET A 63 -9.02 -5.83 -5.81
N LEU A 64 -8.29 -5.18 -4.91
CA LEU A 64 -7.63 -3.90 -5.15
C LEU A 64 -6.12 -4.09 -5.05
N TYR A 65 -5.42 -3.67 -6.08
CA TYR A 65 -3.96 -3.73 -6.14
C TYR A 65 -3.37 -2.34 -6.25
N VAL A 66 -2.35 -2.05 -5.44
CA VAL A 66 -1.66 -0.77 -5.44
C VAL A 66 -0.16 -0.98 -5.51
N SER A 67 0.54 -0.23 -6.36
CA SER A 67 2.00 -0.22 -6.39
C SER A 67 2.53 1.09 -7.00
N ALA A 68 3.61 1.61 -6.47
CA ALA A 68 4.35 2.71 -7.06
C ALA A 68 5.45 2.22 -8.02
N THR A 69 6.05 1.06 -7.74
CA THR A 69 7.03 0.41 -8.62
C THR A 69 6.37 -0.37 -9.74
N GLY A 70 5.17 -0.86 -9.46
CA GLY A 70 4.33 -1.56 -10.43
C GLY A 70 4.99 -2.80 -11.00
N TYR A 71 5.33 -2.72 -12.25
CA TYR A 71 5.92 -3.76 -13.08
C TYR A 71 7.32 -3.34 -13.60
N ALA A 72 7.98 -2.42 -12.91
CA ALA A 72 9.24 -1.84 -13.38
C ALA A 72 10.35 -2.88 -13.53
N ALA A 73 10.46 -3.83 -12.60
CA ALA A 73 11.44 -4.90 -12.66
C ALA A 73 11.19 -5.85 -13.84
N ALA A 74 9.96 -6.27 -14.03
CA ALA A 74 9.57 -7.15 -15.14
C ALA A 74 9.75 -6.47 -16.51
N ASN A 75 9.40 -5.17 -16.63
CA ASN A 75 9.65 -4.41 -17.85
C ASN A 75 11.12 -4.24 -18.14
N ARG A 76 11.92 -3.94 -17.12
CA ARG A 76 13.37 -3.84 -17.28
C ARG A 76 13.95 -5.14 -17.78
N ALA A 77 13.64 -6.26 -17.12
CA ALA A 77 14.11 -7.57 -17.53
C ALA A 77 13.68 -7.90 -18.98
N PHE A 78 12.44 -7.57 -19.36
CA PHE A 78 11.96 -7.79 -20.71
C PHE A 78 12.70 -6.95 -21.77
N LEU A 79 13.06 -5.70 -21.45
CA LEU A 79 13.76 -4.80 -22.37
C LEU A 79 15.27 -5.09 -22.49
N GLU A 80 15.88 -5.58 -21.41
CA GLU A 80 17.33 -5.86 -21.34
C GLU A 80 17.70 -7.29 -21.78
N ASP A 81 16.73 -8.21 -21.77
CA ASP A 81 16.95 -9.60 -22.19
C ASP A 81 16.64 -9.78 -23.68
N GLU A 82 17.69 -9.90 -24.50
CA GLU A 82 17.56 -10.18 -25.93
C GLU A 82 16.88 -11.54 -26.22
N ALA A 83 16.90 -12.46 -25.26
CA ALA A 83 16.21 -13.74 -25.33
C ALA A 83 14.77 -13.67 -24.77
N SER A 84 14.29 -12.47 -24.42
CA SER A 84 12.96 -12.29 -23.86
C SER A 84 11.89 -12.79 -24.84
N THR A 85 11.14 -13.76 -24.36
CA THR A 85 10.17 -14.48 -25.17
C THR A 85 8.76 -13.96 -24.90
N THR A 86 7.84 -14.28 -25.79
CA THR A 86 6.39 -14.08 -25.60
C THR A 86 5.88 -14.59 -24.26
N LEU A 87 6.59 -15.52 -23.60
CA LEU A 87 6.27 -16.08 -22.29
C LEU A 87 6.45 -15.08 -21.13
N HIS A 88 7.36 -14.10 -21.27
CA HIS A 88 7.59 -13.06 -20.24
C HIS A 88 6.76 -11.81 -20.48
N PHE A 89 6.23 -11.62 -21.68
CA PHE A 89 5.43 -10.45 -22.04
C PHE A 89 4.23 -10.20 -21.11
N PRO A 90 3.45 -11.21 -20.67
CA PRO A 90 2.33 -10.98 -19.74
C PRO A 90 2.74 -10.28 -18.44
N TYR A 91 3.96 -10.52 -17.96
CA TYR A 91 4.47 -9.92 -16.72
C TYR A 91 4.87 -8.46 -16.86
N THR A 92 4.90 -7.92 -18.06
CA THR A 92 5.10 -6.48 -18.30
C THR A 92 3.84 -5.64 -18.04
N SER A 93 2.70 -6.30 -17.79
CA SER A 93 1.45 -5.64 -17.45
C SER A 93 1.28 -5.45 -15.95
N PRO A 94 0.78 -4.28 -15.48
CA PRO A 94 0.45 -4.08 -14.07
C PRO A 94 -0.55 -5.09 -13.50
N SER A 95 -1.34 -5.71 -14.36
CA SER A 95 -2.34 -6.72 -13.97
C SER A 95 -1.76 -8.11 -13.71
N ALA A 96 -0.50 -8.36 -14.08
CA ALA A 96 0.11 -9.67 -13.89
C ALA A 96 0.21 -10.06 -12.40
N VAL A 97 0.67 -9.14 -11.58
CA VAL A 97 0.86 -9.37 -10.14
C VAL A 97 -0.45 -9.74 -9.44
N PRO A 98 -1.50 -8.91 -9.47
CA PRO A 98 -2.77 -9.28 -8.86
C PRO A 98 -3.50 -10.40 -9.62
N GLY A 99 -3.22 -10.57 -10.91
CA GLY A 99 -3.70 -11.68 -11.72
C GLY A 99 -3.27 -13.04 -11.14
N GLU A 100 -2.01 -13.17 -10.74
CA GLU A 100 -1.52 -14.39 -10.08
C GLU A 100 -2.27 -14.67 -8.78
N VAL A 101 -2.55 -13.65 -7.98
CA VAL A 101 -3.33 -13.78 -6.74
C VAL A 101 -4.77 -14.20 -7.03
N THR A 102 -5.43 -13.56 -7.99
CA THR A 102 -6.83 -13.86 -8.31
C THR A 102 -6.99 -15.26 -8.90
N ILE A 103 -6.04 -15.73 -9.70
CA ILE A 103 -6.04 -17.10 -10.23
C ILE A 103 -5.81 -18.10 -9.10
N GLU A 104 -4.83 -17.86 -8.21
CA GLU A 104 -4.52 -18.76 -7.09
C GLU A 104 -5.69 -18.93 -6.14
N LEU A 105 -6.36 -17.84 -5.79
CA LEU A 105 -7.43 -17.81 -4.82
C LEU A 105 -8.85 -17.97 -5.43
N GLY A 106 -8.96 -18.06 -6.75
CA GLY A 106 -10.25 -18.16 -7.45
C GLY A 106 -11.11 -16.89 -7.34
N VAL A 107 -10.52 -15.71 -7.09
CA VAL A 107 -11.23 -14.43 -6.98
C VAL A 107 -11.76 -14.01 -8.35
N ARG A 108 -13.04 -13.62 -8.42
CA ARG A 108 -13.73 -13.22 -9.67
C ARG A 108 -14.62 -11.99 -9.50
N GLY A 109 -14.52 -11.30 -8.37
CA GLY A 109 -15.31 -10.10 -8.08
C GLY A 109 -14.74 -8.82 -8.69
N PRO A 110 -15.19 -7.66 -8.22
CA PRO A 110 -14.70 -6.38 -8.69
C PRO A 110 -13.18 -6.28 -8.56
N TYR A 111 -12.54 -5.65 -9.55
CA TYR A 111 -11.10 -5.59 -9.64
C TYR A 111 -10.61 -4.22 -10.12
N VAL A 112 -9.64 -3.64 -9.43
CA VAL A 112 -8.99 -2.37 -9.83
C VAL A 112 -7.51 -2.39 -9.50
N ASN A 113 -6.69 -1.89 -10.43
CA ASN A 113 -5.28 -1.56 -10.24
C ASN A 113 -5.12 -0.05 -10.09
N LEU A 114 -4.41 0.36 -9.06
CA LEU A 114 -4.03 1.75 -8.80
C LEU A 114 -2.50 1.87 -8.84
N MET A 115 -2.00 2.70 -9.74
CA MET A 115 -0.57 2.94 -9.86
C MET A 115 -0.21 4.25 -9.15
N GLY A 116 0.51 4.15 -8.03
CA GLY A 116 0.89 5.31 -7.23
C GLY A 116 1.50 4.93 -5.89
N GLY A 117 1.93 5.94 -5.12
CA GLY A 117 2.45 5.75 -3.76
C GLY A 117 1.33 5.67 -2.71
N ALA A 118 1.67 6.03 -1.47
CA ALA A 118 0.76 5.96 -0.33
C ALA A 118 -0.63 6.60 -0.52
N PRO A 119 -0.80 7.76 -1.22
CA PRO A 119 -2.14 8.30 -1.49
C PRO A 119 -3.04 7.36 -2.29
N ALA A 120 -2.46 6.57 -3.22
CA ALA A 120 -3.24 5.59 -3.99
C ALA A 120 -3.80 4.47 -3.09
N SER A 121 -3.08 4.11 -2.02
CA SER A 121 -3.57 3.14 -1.03
C SER A 121 -4.74 3.69 -0.20
N PHE A 122 -4.76 4.99 0.08
CA PHE A 122 -5.92 5.61 0.71
C PHE A 122 -7.15 5.59 -0.20
N GLN A 123 -6.94 5.87 -1.49
CA GLN A 123 -7.99 5.75 -2.49
C GLN A 123 -8.50 4.31 -2.59
N ALA A 124 -7.60 3.31 -2.55
CA ALA A 124 -7.98 1.90 -2.55
C ALA A 124 -8.80 1.51 -1.31
N LEU A 125 -8.42 1.97 -0.12
CA LEU A 125 -9.19 1.76 1.11
C LEU A 125 -10.60 2.36 1.01
N TRP A 126 -10.72 3.54 0.44
CA TRP A 126 -12.02 4.17 0.20
C TRP A 126 -12.85 3.37 -0.83
N TRP A 127 -12.25 2.87 -1.91
CA TRP A 127 -12.91 1.99 -2.87
C TRP A 127 -13.39 0.69 -2.21
N ALA A 128 -12.55 0.07 -1.36
CA ALA A 128 -12.91 -1.13 -0.63
C ALA A 128 -14.12 -0.89 0.26
N ALA A 129 -14.11 0.18 1.07
CA ALA A 129 -15.23 0.55 1.92
C ALA A 129 -16.52 0.73 1.10
N ARG A 130 -16.45 1.41 -0.05
CA ARG A 130 -17.61 1.57 -0.93
C ARG A 130 -18.14 0.25 -1.48
N TRP A 131 -17.26 -0.63 -1.96
CA TRP A 131 -17.71 -1.93 -2.49
C TRP A 131 -18.39 -2.78 -1.43
N LEU A 132 -17.91 -2.74 -0.19
CA LEU A 132 -18.50 -3.44 0.93
C LEU A 132 -19.85 -2.81 1.31
N THR A 133 -19.93 -1.51 1.48
CA THR A 133 -21.18 -0.81 1.88
C THR A 133 -22.25 -0.82 0.79
N GLU A 134 -21.86 -0.80 -0.49
CA GLU A 134 -22.78 -0.90 -1.63
C GLU A 134 -23.17 -2.36 -1.94
N GLY A 135 -22.66 -3.33 -1.18
CA GLY A 135 -22.93 -4.75 -1.39
C GLY A 135 -22.37 -5.33 -2.70
N ARG A 136 -21.39 -4.67 -3.31
CA ARG A 136 -20.73 -5.13 -4.53
C ARG A 136 -19.77 -6.29 -4.28
N ALA A 137 -19.24 -6.37 -3.07
CA ALA A 137 -18.42 -7.45 -2.57
C ALA A 137 -18.76 -7.72 -1.09
N ASP A 138 -18.58 -8.96 -0.64
CA ASP A 138 -18.67 -9.31 0.77
C ASP A 138 -17.30 -9.17 1.45
N ARG A 139 -16.25 -9.37 0.65
CA ARG A 139 -14.84 -9.27 1.05
C ARG A 139 -14.04 -8.52 0.02
N VAL A 140 -13.01 -7.81 0.46
CA VAL A 140 -12.06 -7.15 -0.43
C VAL A 140 -10.64 -7.48 0.02
N LEU A 141 -9.84 -8.04 -0.88
CA LEU A 141 -8.40 -8.10 -0.74
C LEU A 141 -7.80 -6.78 -1.21
N LEU A 142 -7.15 -6.06 -0.32
CA LEU A 142 -6.36 -4.89 -0.66
C LEU A 142 -4.88 -5.25 -0.53
N LEU A 143 -4.19 -5.28 -1.65
CA LEU A 143 -2.81 -5.72 -1.78
C LEU A 143 -1.93 -4.58 -2.28
N ALA A 144 -0.79 -4.37 -1.61
CA ALA A 144 0.27 -3.50 -2.09
C ALA A 144 1.59 -4.27 -2.19
N VAL A 145 2.32 -4.08 -3.30
CA VAL A 145 3.64 -4.70 -3.51
C VAL A 145 4.61 -3.63 -4.01
N GLU A 146 5.78 -3.60 -3.38
CA GLU A 146 6.89 -2.76 -3.82
C GLU A 146 8.16 -3.62 -3.91
N ALA A 147 8.76 -3.66 -5.09
CA ALA A 147 10.00 -4.38 -5.34
C ALA A 147 11.03 -3.41 -5.93
N PHE A 148 12.12 -3.21 -5.22
CA PHE A 148 13.16 -2.24 -5.58
C PHE A 148 14.46 -2.88 -5.99
N HIS A 149 14.71 -4.13 -5.57
CA HIS A 149 16.01 -4.78 -5.73
C HIS A 149 16.52 -4.73 -7.18
N GLU A 150 15.67 -5.09 -8.12
CA GLU A 150 15.98 -5.17 -9.55
C GLU A 150 16.07 -3.80 -10.23
N VAL A 151 15.49 -2.77 -9.62
CA VAL A 151 15.43 -1.40 -10.16
C VAL A 151 16.04 -0.35 -9.24
N ARG A 152 16.87 -0.78 -8.29
CA ARG A 152 17.47 0.07 -7.24
C ARG A 152 18.27 1.25 -7.78
N ASP A 153 18.89 1.12 -8.93
CA ASP A 153 19.63 2.20 -9.59
C ASP A 153 18.72 3.34 -10.05
N LEU A 154 17.50 3.03 -10.50
CA LEU A 154 16.49 4.02 -10.86
C LEU A 154 16.05 4.81 -9.62
N PHE A 155 15.78 4.09 -8.52
CA PHE A 155 15.39 4.71 -7.25
C PHE A 155 16.58 5.35 -6.53
N GLY A 156 17.79 4.86 -6.72
CA GLY A 156 19.00 5.47 -6.20
C GLY A 156 19.22 6.90 -6.67
N ARG A 157 18.84 7.22 -7.91
CA ARG A 157 18.86 8.59 -8.44
C ARG A 157 17.82 9.49 -7.78
N ALA A 158 16.68 8.93 -7.39
CA ALA A 158 15.59 9.64 -6.73
C ALA A 158 15.73 9.67 -5.19
N ARG A 159 16.81 9.11 -4.63
CA ARG A 159 16.98 8.92 -3.18
C ARG A 159 16.86 10.22 -2.35
N ARG A 160 17.21 11.35 -2.92
CA ARG A 160 17.08 12.66 -2.25
C ARG A 160 15.61 13.07 -2.02
N LEU A 161 14.68 12.39 -2.70
CA LEU A 161 13.24 12.63 -2.57
C LEU A 161 12.62 11.81 -1.43
N TYR A 162 13.37 10.87 -0.83
CA TYR A 162 12.86 9.97 0.20
C TYR A 162 13.51 10.25 1.55
N ALA A 163 12.72 10.19 2.61
CA ALA A 163 13.14 10.55 3.96
C ALA A 163 13.85 9.39 4.71
N GLY A 164 14.05 8.24 4.08
CA GLY A 164 14.63 7.07 4.74
C GLY A 164 15.02 5.96 3.76
N PRO A 165 15.40 4.78 4.26
CA PRO A 165 15.64 3.63 3.40
C PRO A 165 14.35 3.23 2.68
N LEU A 166 14.48 2.78 1.44
CA LEU A 166 13.38 2.15 0.71
C LEU A 166 13.10 0.77 1.30
N VAL A 167 11.85 0.45 1.51
CA VAL A 167 11.41 -0.84 2.07
C VAL A 167 10.61 -1.58 1.02
N GLU A 168 11.13 -2.71 0.55
CA GLU A 168 10.41 -3.58 -0.38
C GLU A 168 9.63 -4.67 0.35
N GLY A 169 8.65 -5.25 -0.33
CA GLY A 169 7.85 -6.35 0.18
C GLY A 169 6.44 -6.35 -0.38
N ALA A 170 5.55 -7.01 0.34
CA ALA A 170 4.12 -6.98 0.07
C ALA A 170 3.34 -6.88 1.37
N ALA A 171 2.22 -6.17 1.32
CA ALA A 171 1.25 -6.07 2.40
C ALA A 171 -0.14 -6.34 1.86
N CYS A 172 -0.93 -7.15 2.56
CA CYS A 172 -2.29 -7.46 2.17
C CYS A 172 -3.23 -7.29 3.37
N LEU A 173 -4.37 -6.67 3.14
CA LEU A 173 -5.47 -6.59 4.09
C LEU A 173 -6.66 -7.34 3.52
N LEU A 174 -7.29 -8.15 4.34
CA LEU A 174 -8.61 -8.70 4.06
C LEU A 174 -9.66 -7.87 4.80
N LEU A 175 -10.56 -7.26 4.04
CA LEU A 175 -11.55 -6.32 4.54
C LEU A 175 -12.95 -6.92 4.37
N GLU A 176 -13.77 -6.77 5.40
CA GLU A 176 -15.19 -7.13 5.43
C GLU A 176 -16.00 -5.94 5.95
N ALA A 177 -17.31 -5.95 5.70
CA ALA A 177 -18.20 -4.94 6.25
C ALA A 177 -18.29 -5.12 7.78
N GLY A 178 -18.02 -4.05 8.52
CA GLY A 178 -18.22 -3.99 9.98
C GLY A 178 -19.55 -3.33 10.34
N GLU A 179 -19.93 -3.44 11.61
CA GLU A 179 -21.17 -2.84 12.10
C GLU A 179 -21.04 -1.33 12.36
N THR A 180 -19.82 -0.87 12.63
CA THR A 180 -19.58 0.54 13.02
C THR A 180 -18.30 1.07 12.38
N GLY A 181 -18.30 2.37 12.11
CA GLY A 181 -17.14 3.11 11.65
C GLY A 181 -17.38 3.86 10.34
N ALA A 182 -16.75 5.00 10.23
CA ALA A 182 -16.78 5.84 9.04
C ALA A 182 -15.36 6.11 8.54
N LEU A 183 -15.16 5.99 7.24
CA LEU A 183 -13.91 6.31 6.57
C LEU A 183 -14.09 7.61 5.77
N ARG A 184 -13.31 8.63 6.13
CA ARG A 184 -13.24 9.89 5.37
C ARG A 184 -11.89 9.98 4.68
N TRP A 185 -11.93 10.38 3.43
CA TRP A 185 -10.74 10.50 2.62
C TRP A 185 -10.73 11.81 1.84
N GLY A 186 -9.55 12.34 1.62
CA GLY A 186 -9.34 13.49 0.75
C GLY A 186 -7.92 13.55 0.23
N SER A 187 -7.77 14.07 -0.98
CA SER A 187 -6.47 14.38 -1.56
C SER A 187 -6.49 15.73 -2.28
N ALA A 188 -5.30 16.28 -2.50
CA ALA A 188 -5.09 17.45 -3.33
C ALA A 188 -3.70 17.43 -3.96
N LEU A 189 -3.63 17.89 -5.21
CA LEU A 189 -2.37 18.17 -5.87
C LEU A 189 -1.85 19.53 -5.41
N ALA A 190 -0.59 19.60 -5.06
CA ALA A 190 0.08 20.82 -4.64
C ALA A 190 1.18 21.19 -5.63
N GLY A 191 1.07 22.37 -6.24
CA GLY A 191 2.22 22.98 -6.93
C GLY A 191 3.31 23.38 -5.94
N PRO A 192 4.51 23.75 -6.42
CA PRO A 192 5.65 24.07 -5.57
C PRO A 192 5.37 25.14 -4.50
N SER A 193 4.52 26.12 -4.80
CA SER A 193 4.14 27.24 -3.90
C SER A 193 2.80 27.02 -3.16
N GLY A 194 2.16 25.88 -3.33
CA GLY A 194 0.81 25.60 -2.80
C GLY A 194 0.75 24.43 -1.81
N ALA A 195 1.89 23.91 -1.37
CA ALA A 195 1.96 22.75 -0.50
C ALA A 195 1.16 22.94 0.79
N ASP A 196 1.36 24.02 1.51
CA ASP A 196 0.67 24.29 2.78
C ASP A 196 -0.83 24.45 2.59
N ARG A 197 -1.26 25.07 1.48
CA ARG A 197 -2.70 25.21 1.15
C ARG A 197 -3.34 23.87 0.86
N ALA A 198 -2.62 22.96 0.17
CA ALA A 198 -3.11 21.61 -0.10
C ALA A 198 -3.27 20.81 1.20
N VAL A 199 -2.26 20.85 2.09
CA VAL A 199 -2.30 20.23 3.42
C VAL A 199 -3.49 20.74 4.23
N THR A 200 -3.58 22.07 4.38
CA THR A 200 -4.66 22.72 5.14
C THR A 200 -6.05 22.39 4.59
N GLY A 201 -6.20 22.45 3.27
CA GLY A 201 -7.47 22.15 2.61
C GLY A 201 -7.89 20.69 2.74
N VAL A 202 -6.97 19.74 2.63
CA VAL A 202 -7.27 18.30 2.79
C VAL A 202 -7.59 17.99 4.23
N LEU A 203 -6.74 18.37 5.18
CA LEU A 203 -6.96 18.11 6.60
C LEU A 203 -8.23 18.80 7.12
N GLY A 204 -8.53 20.01 6.66
CA GLY A 204 -9.75 20.72 7.02
C GLY A 204 -11.01 19.94 6.64
N ARG A 205 -11.04 19.36 5.43
CA ARG A 205 -12.19 18.55 4.96
C ARG A 205 -12.26 17.17 5.64
N VAL A 206 -11.13 16.52 5.83
CA VAL A 206 -11.10 15.15 6.36
C VAL A 206 -11.39 15.13 7.85
N LEU A 207 -10.78 16.04 8.59
CA LEU A 207 -10.95 16.12 10.05
C LEU A 207 -12.29 16.75 10.44
N GLU A 208 -12.74 17.79 9.73
CA GLU A 208 -13.87 18.63 10.21
C GLU A 208 -13.69 18.95 11.70
N ASP A 209 -14.55 18.39 12.57
CA ASP A 209 -14.50 18.55 14.03
C ASP A 209 -13.83 17.38 14.75
N ALA A 210 -13.37 16.36 14.01
CA ALA A 210 -12.74 15.17 14.61
C ALA A 210 -11.37 15.52 15.21
N ARG A 211 -11.09 14.91 16.36
CA ARG A 211 -9.79 14.96 17.04
C ARG A 211 -9.18 13.57 17.04
N PRO A 212 -8.22 13.29 16.15
CA PRO A 212 -7.63 11.96 16.11
C PRO A 212 -6.85 11.67 17.38
N GLY A 213 -7.10 10.52 17.98
CA GLY A 213 -6.35 10.01 19.12
C GLY A 213 -5.00 9.40 18.72
N PHE A 214 -4.86 9.08 17.44
CA PHE A 214 -3.64 8.54 16.86
C PHE A 214 -3.40 9.11 15.45
N VAL A 215 -2.15 9.45 15.16
CA VAL A 215 -1.74 9.97 13.84
C VAL A 215 -0.59 9.14 13.30
N TRP A 216 -0.73 8.68 12.07
CA TRP A 216 0.32 8.00 11.31
C TRP A 216 0.63 8.77 10.04
N SER A 217 1.83 9.35 9.96
CA SER A 217 2.28 10.05 8.76
C SER A 217 3.18 9.14 7.92
N VAL A 218 2.74 8.81 6.72
CA VAL A 218 3.51 8.09 5.69
C VAL A 218 3.96 9.03 4.57
N THR A 219 4.28 10.25 4.94
CA THR A 219 4.69 11.28 3.98
C THR A 219 6.09 11.02 3.45
N THR A 220 6.22 11.11 2.13
CA THR A 220 7.48 11.15 1.41
C THR A 220 7.85 12.57 1.02
N GLY A 221 9.04 12.97 1.33
CA GLY A 221 9.58 14.24 0.86
C GLY A 221 9.57 15.36 1.89
N ALA A 222 10.64 16.15 1.86
CA ALA A 222 10.85 17.32 2.70
C ALA A 222 9.87 18.45 2.37
N GLY A 223 9.46 19.20 3.38
CA GLY A 223 8.81 20.50 3.23
C GLY A 223 7.32 20.56 3.58
N ARG A 224 6.64 19.43 3.79
CA ARG A 224 5.21 19.43 4.17
C ARG A 224 4.97 19.08 5.63
N GLU A 225 5.99 18.58 6.30
CA GLU A 225 5.94 18.15 7.70
C GLU A 225 5.60 19.28 8.66
N GLY A 226 6.10 20.49 8.37
CA GLY A 226 5.87 21.66 9.22
C GLY A 226 4.41 22.14 9.23
N ALA A 227 3.77 22.25 8.06
CA ALA A 227 2.37 22.67 7.95
C ALA A 227 1.44 21.62 8.56
N GLU A 228 1.69 20.33 8.30
CA GLU A 228 0.94 19.23 8.88
C GLU A 228 1.07 19.20 10.40
N ALA A 229 2.29 19.23 10.91
CA ALA A 229 2.56 19.23 12.35
C ALA A 229 1.92 20.41 13.08
N SER A 230 2.03 21.62 12.52
CA SER A 230 1.41 22.82 13.10
C SER A 230 -0.11 22.72 13.18
N LEU A 231 -0.73 22.18 12.13
CA LEU A 231 -2.18 22.06 12.07
C LEU A 231 -2.70 20.97 13.02
N LEU A 232 -2.01 19.84 13.12
CA LEU A 232 -2.34 18.75 14.02
C LEU A 232 -2.10 19.14 15.49
N ALA A 233 -1.00 19.80 15.78
CA ALA A 233 -0.73 20.34 17.14
C ALA A 233 -1.80 21.33 17.60
N GLY A 234 -2.25 22.23 16.70
CA GLY A 234 -3.35 23.15 16.97
C GLY A 234 -4.70 22.47 17.28
N ARG A 235 -4.84 21.20 16.92
CA ARG A 235 -6.03 20.37 17.21
C ARG A 235 -5.81 19.40 18.39
N GLY A 236 -4.65 19.47 19.06
CA GLY A 236 -4.31 18.58 20.17
C GLY A 236 -4.07 17.12 19.75
N ALA A 237 -3.76 16.89 18.47
CA ALA A 237 -3.43 15.56 17.97
C ALA A 237 -2.04 15.13 18.46
N PRO A 238 -1.82 13.83 18.75
CA PRO A 238 -0.52 13.32 19.14
C PRO A 238 0.51 13.44 18.02
N ALA A 239 1.79 13.45 18.36
CA ALA A 239 2.86 13.33 17.37
C ALA A 239 2.73 12.01 16.61
N GLY A 240 3.01 12.06 15.31
CA GLY A 240 2.92 10.86 14.47
C GLY A 240 3.93 9.79 14.87
N ALA A 241 3.60 8.55 14.62
CA ALA A 241 4.47 7.41 14.89
C ALA A 241 5.76 7.48 14.06
N PRO A 242 6.90 6.99 14.59
CA PRO A 242 8.17 7.01 13.88
C PRO A 242 8.11 6.15 12.61
N ARG A 243 8.71 6.63 11.54
CA ARG A 243 8.81 5.91 10.26
C ARG A 243 9.88 4.84 10.34
N VAL A 244 9.56 3.66 9.83
CA VAL A 244 10.54 2.57 9.66
C VAL A 244 11.37 2.76 8.38
N GLY A 245 10.83 3.48 7.41
CA GLY A 245 11.43 3.73 6.10
C GLY A 245 10.36 4.13 5.09
N GLU A 246 10.73 4.16 3.82
CA GLU A 246 9.84 4.55 2.72
C GLU A 246 9.30 3.29 2.03
N ALA A 247 8.09 2.92 2.37
CA ALA A 247 7.40 1.73 1.83
C ALA A 247 6.34 2.08 0.77
N LEU A 248 6.31 3.32 0.30
CA LEU A 248 5.43 3.84 -0.75
C LEU A 248 3.96 3.37 -0.58
N ALA A 249 3.43 2.62 -1.56
CA ALA A 249 2.06 2.12 -1.50
C ALA A 249 1.80 1.13 -0.36
N MET A 250 2.81 0.40 0.10
CA MET A 250 2.67 -0.50 1.26
C MET A 250 2.55 0.25 2.58
N GLY A 251 3.09 1.46 2.67
CA GLY A 251 3.17 2.22 3.93
C GLY A 251 1.85 2.28 4.70
N PRO A 252 0.73 2.70 4.08
CA PRO A 252 -0.58 2.72 4.75
C PRO A 252 -1.08 1.35 5.22
N LEU A 253 -0.85 0.29 4.43
CA LEU A 253 -1.29 -1.05 4.78
C LEU A 253 -0.50 -1.60 5.97
N LEU A 254 0.82 -1.35 6.00
CA LEU A 254 1.67 -1.71 7.13
C LEU A 254 1.27 -0.94 8.39
N ALA A 255 0.95 0.36 8.24
CA ALA A 255 0.48 1.18 9.35
C ALA A 255 -0.81 0.63 9.97
N LEU A 256 -1.77 0.23 9.11
CA LEU A 256 -3.02 -0.37 9.55
C LEU A 256 -2.83 -1.72 10.24
N ALA A 257 -1.99 -2.58 9.69
CA ALA A 257 -1.66 -3.86 10.31
C ALA A 257 -1.04 -3.66 11.71
N CYS A 258 -0.07 -2.73 11.83
CA CYS A 258 0.53 -2.40 13.13
C CYS A 258 -0.48 -1.76 14.10
N ALA A 259 -1.39 -0.93 13.62
CA ALA A 259 -2.42 -0.31 14.45
C ALA A 259 -3.43 -1.34 14.95
N HIS A 260 -3.79 -2.32 14.15
CA HIS A 260 -4.68 -3.42 14.52
C HIS A 260 -4.08 -4.27 15.64
N ASP A 261 -2.80 -4.62 15.51
CA ASP A 261 -2.08 -5.40 16.54
C ASP A 261 -1.86 -4.62 17.85
N GLY A 262 -1.83 -3.29 17.80
CA GLY A 262 -1.51 -2.40 18.91
C GLY A 262 -2.71 -1.70 19.57
N GLU A 263 -3.95 -2.02 19.20
CA GLU A 263 -5.19 -1.37 19.66
C GLU A 263 -5.10 0.17 19.60
N ALA A 264 -4.72 0.71 18.44
CA ALA A 264 -4.63 2.16 18.29
C ALA A 264 -5.98 2.84 18.62
N PRO A 265 -5.99 3.86 19.51
CA PRO A 265 -7.23 4.50 19.90
C PRO A 265 -7.88 5.23 18.72
N ALA A 266 -9.15 4.97 18.50
CA ALA A 266 -9.94 5.70 17.50
C ALA A 266 -10.42 7.06 18.05
N PRO A 267 -10.66 8.07 17.21
CA PRO A 267 -10.40 8.07 15.78
C PRO A 267 -8.91 8.14 15.45
N TRP A 268 -8.49 7.50 14.35
CA TRP A 268 -7.12 7.60 13.87
C TRP A 268 -7.03 8.24 12.49
N LEU A 269 -5.95 8.98 12.29
CA LEU A 269 -5.64 9.70 11.06
C LEU A 269 -4.38 9.13 10.42
N MET A 270 -4.45 8.85 9.13
CA MET A 270 -3.26 8.67 8.30
C MET A 270 -3.10 9.81 7.32
N THR A 271 -1.86 10.23 7.12
CA THR A 271 -1.50 11.22 6.11
C THR A 271 -0.41 10.68 5.21
N ALA A 272 -0.42 11.07 3.95
CA ALA A 272 0.56 10.63 2.97
C ALA A 272 0.88 11.72 1.96
N THR A 273 2.11 11.72 1.47
CA THR A 273 2.50 12.48 0.27
C THR A 273 3.17 11.56 -0.75
N TRP A 274 2.89 11.84 -2.01
CA TRP A 274 3.56 11.21 -3.12
C TRP A 274 3.72 12.24 -4.25
N ARG A 275 4.96 12.55 -4.62
CA ARG A 275 5.25 13.61 -5.59
C ARG A 275 4.59 14.94 -5.16
N SER A 276 3.64 15.44 -5.95
CA SER A 276 2.88 16.66 -5.66
C SER A 276 1.54 16.41 -4.98
N GLU A 277 1.15 15.16 -4.75
CA GLU A 277 -0.11 14.82 -4.09
C GLU A 277 0.05 14.75 -2.58
N TYR A 278 -0.89 15.34 -1.84
CA TYR A 278 -1.09 15.17 -0.42
C TYR A 278 -2.46 14.54 -0.18
N ALA A 279 -2.52 13.54 0.66
CA ALA A 279 -3.75 12.83 1.01
C ALA A 279 -3.85 12.59 2.51
N ALA A 280 -5.08 12.51 3.00
CA ALA A 280 -5.39 12.14 4.36
C ALA A 280 -6.57 11.18 4.40
N LEU A 281 -6.54 10.26 5.36
CA LEU A 281 -7.56 9.27 5.63
C LEU A 281 -7.85 9.26 7.13
N LEU A 282 -9.10 9.46 7.50
CA LEU A 282 -9.59 9.41 8.87
C LEU A 282 -10.53 8.23 9.04
N TRP A 283 -10.30 7.44 10.06
CA TRP A 283 -11.21 6.44 10.56
C TRP A 283 -11.81 6.91 11.88
N SER A 284 -13.13 6.83 12.00
CA SER A 284 -13.86 7.14 13.23
C SER A 284 -14.95 6.10 13.48
N HIS A 285 -15.17 5.78 14.74
CA HIS A 285 -16.31 4.97 15.19
C HIS A 285 -17.58 5.81 15.26
#